data_00dfa4cb2a8178fff19a6e3523dc3055
#
_entry.id   00dfa4cb2a8178fff19a6e3523dc3055
#
_cell.length_a   1.000
_cell.length_b   1.000
_cell.length_c   1.000
_cell.angle_alpha   90.00
_cell.angle_beta   90.00
_cell.angle_gamma   90.00
#
_symmetry.space_group_name_H-M   'P 1'
#
loop_
_entity.id
_entity.type
_entity.pdbx_description
1 polymer ?
#
loop_
_entity_poly.entity_id
_entity_poly.type
_entity_poly.pdbx_seq_one_letter_code
_entity_poly.pdbx_strand_id
1 'polypeptide(L)'
;MSGRGTPLVAGALMLILAAVGYGLEVPYLAGRVNDQADLLSDGAEQQLEGSLQKLEEETGAQVAVLTIPTLEGDPIEDFSMRVVDTWKLGREDVDDGVLILIARDDRRMRIEVGYGLEGALT
;
A
#
# COMPACT_ATOMS: atom_id res chain seq x y z
N MET A 1 -25.95 -15.66 -43.19
CA MET A 1 -25.87 -15.41 -42.72
C MET A 1 -25.39 -15.15 -42.00
N SER A 2 -25.33 -15.03 -41.74
CA SER A 2 -25.01 -14.66 -41.01
C SER A 2 -24.38 -14.55 -40.23
N GLY A 3 -24.03 -14.59 -40.12
CA GLY A 3 -23.34 -14.37 -39.32
C GLY A 3 -23.05 -14.07 -38.65
N ARG A 4 -23.39 -13.81 -38.60
CA ARG A 4 -23.29 -13.42 -37.87
C ARG A 4 -22.76 -13.09 -37.07
N GLY A 5 -22.40 -13.04 -37.00
CA GLY A 5 -21.81 -12.55 -36.23
C GLY A 5 -21.61 -12.55 -35.34
N THR A 6 -21.85 -12.62 -35.20
CA THR A 6 -21.84 -12.46 -34.24
C THR A 6 -21.15 -12.55 -33.51
N PRO A 7 -20.82 -12.65 -33.52
CA PRO A 7 -20.22 -12.69 -32.59
C PRO A 7 -19.51 -12.09 -32.05
N LEU A 8 -19.32 -11.84 -32.00
CA LEU A 8 -18.74 -11.22 -31.40
C LEU A 8 -18.71 -10.94 -30.40
N VAL A 9 -19.05 -10.78 -30.54
CA VAL A 9 -19.40 -10.33 -29.54
C VAL A 9 -18.92 -10.76 -28.51
N ALA A 10 -19.14 -11.49 -28.50
CA ALA A 10 -18.79 -12.15 -27.49
C ALA A 10 -17.60 -11.65 -26.95
N GLY A 11 -16.69 -11.74 -27.60
CA GLY A 11 -15.56 -11.40 -26.98
C GLY A 11 -15.68 -10.23 -26.14
N ALA A 12 -16.18 -9.39 -26.61
CA ALA A 12 -16.31 -8.26 -25.88
C ALA A 12 -16.36 -8.47 -24.48
N LEU A 13 -17.26 -8.95 -24.07
CA LEU A 13 -17.38 -9.02 -22.80
C LEU A 13 -16.38 -9.35 -21.97
N MET A 14 -15.80 -10.22 -22.14
CA MET A 14 -14.98 -10.64 -21.21
C MET A 14 -14.16 -9.61 -20.76
N LEU A 15 -13.61 -9.00 -21.52
CA LEU A 15 -12.79 -8.02 -21.16
C LEU A 15 -13.24 -7.26 -20.09
N ILE A 16 -14.16 -6.86 -20.16
CA ILE A 16 -14.66 -6.09 -19.22
C ILE A 16 -14.41 -6.46 -17.95
N LEU A 17 -14.77 -7.51 -17.66
CA LEU A 17 -14.67 -7.88 -16.40
C LEU A 17 -13.43 -7.65 -15.82
N ALA A 18 -12.56 -7.87 -16.45
CA ALA A 18 -11.33 -7.74 -15.87
C ALA A 18 -11.19 -6.47 -15.20
N ALA A 19 -11.57 -5.58 -15.76
CA ALA A 19 -11.37 -4.31 -15.24
C ALA A 19 -12.01 -4.10 -13.97
N VAL A 20 -12.92 -4.77 -13.69
CA VAL A 20 -13.58 -4.53 -12.56
C VAL A 20 -12.77 -4.15 -11.51
N GLY A 21 -12.78 -3.07 -11.24
CA GLY A 21 -12.17 -2.54 -10.16
C GLY A 21 -11.82 -3.37 -9.00
N TYR A 22 -10.67 -3.59 -8.79
CA TYR A 22 -10.24 -4.22 -7.60
C TYR A 22 -9.57 -3.23 -6.68
N GLY A 23 -9.79 -1.99 -6.90
CA GLY A 23 -9.21 -1.00 -6.05
C GLY A 23 -7.84 -0.57 -6.50
N LEU A 24 -7.19 0.23 -5.71
CA LEU A 24 -5.91 0.81 -6.06
C LEU A 24 -4.82 -0.24 -6.01
N GLU A 25 -3.90 -0.15 -6.93
CA GLU A 25 -2.80 -1.08 -7.00
C GLU A 25 -1.75 -0.75 -5.95
N VAL A 26 -1.16 -1.76 -5.33
CA VAL A 26 -0.13 -1.55 -4.33
C VAL A 26 1.19 -1.27 -5.04
N PRO A 27 1.85 -0.15 -4.75
CA PRO A 27 3.11 0.15 -5.43
C PRO A 27 4.24 -0.76 -4.97
N TYR A 28 5.30 -0.79 -5.75
CA TYR A 28 6.47 -1.58 -5.40
C TYR A 28 7.13 -0.99 -4.16
N LEU A 29 7.60 -1.85 -3.28
CA LEU A 29 8.29 -1.39 -2.06
C LEU A 29 9.71 -1.01 -2.44
N ALA A 30 10.01 0.27 -2.42
CA ALA A 30 11.31 0.78 -2.82
C ALA A 30 12.26 0.99 -1.64
N GLY A 31 11.74 1.18 -0.47
CA GLY A 31 12.53 1.42 0.72
C GLY A 31 11.60 1.55 1.91
N ARG A 32 12.09 2.03 3.02
CA ARG A 32 11.24 2.25 4.17
C ARG A 32 10.32 3.46 3.96
N VAL A 33 10.77 4.41 3.13
CA VAL A 33 9.97 5.59 2.82
C VAL A 33 9.62 5.55 1.34
N ASN A 34 8.34 5.54 1.03
CA ASN A 34 7.83 5.46 -0.34
C ASN A 34 6.91 6.64 -0.57
N ASP A 35 7.48 7.76 -1.02
CA ASP A 35 6.78 9.03 -1.09
C ASP A 35 6.18 9.26 -2.48
N GLN A 36 5.16 8.51 -2.81
CA GLN A 36 4.52 8.61 -4.12
C GLN A 36 3.74 9.91 -4.29
N ALA A 37 3.36 10.56 -3.21
CA ALA A 37 2.63 11.82 -3.29
C ALA A 37 3.55 13.04 -3.32
N ASP A 38 4.87 12.81 -3.26
CA ASP A 38 5.86 13.87 -3.30
C ASP A 38 5.62 14.89 -2.19
N LEU A 39 5.44 14.42 -0.98
CA LEU A 39 5.22 15.27 0.17
C LEU A 39 6.52 15.66 0.87
N LEU A 40 7.60 14.93 0.63
CA LEU A 40 8.86 15.16 1.32
C LEU A 40 9.93 15.63 0.37
N SER A 41 10.81 16.50 0.85
CA SER A 41 11.99 16.87 0.09
C SER A 41 12.94 15.67 0.10
N ASP A 42 13.91 15.66 -0.81
CA ASP A 42 14.87 14.57 -0.86
C ASP A 42 15.63 14.46 0.47
N GLY A 43 15.98 15.58 1.05
CA GLY A 43 16.68 15.56 2.34
C GLY A 43 15.81 15.00 3.46
N ALA A 44 14.55 15.39 3.49
CA ALA A 44 13.65 14.90 4.52
C ALA A 44 13.41 13.40 4.34
N GLU A 45 13.30 12.94 3.10
CA GLU A 45 13.09 11.54 2.83
C GLU A 45 14.29 10.72 3.28
N GLN A 46 15.50 11.18 3.00
CA GLN A 46 16.71 10.48 3.41
C GLN A 46 16.84 10.44 4.92
N GLN A 47 16.50 11.55 5.58
CA GLN A 47 16.58 11.61 7.03
C GLN A 47 15.58 10.66 7.67
N LEU A 48 14.38 10.58 7.14
CA LEU A 48 13.37 9.69 7.68
C LEU A 48 13.78 8.23 7.42
N GLU A 49 14.31 7.94 6.23
CA GLU A 49 14.75 6.61 5.91
C GLU A 49 15.83 6.15 6.92
N GLY A 50 16.77 7.02 7.24
CA GLY A 50 17.83 6.69 8.19
C GLY A 50 17.28 6.49 9.60
N SER A 51 16.31 7.30 10.00
CA SER A 51 15.72 7.15 11.32
C SER A 51 14.95 5.85 11.45
N LEU A 52 14.23 5.45 10.40
CA LEU A 52 13.48 4.20 10.44
C LEU A 52 14.41 2.99 10.38
N GLN A 53 15.53 3.12 9.69
CA GLN A 53 16.50 2.05 9.66
C GLN A 53 17.10 1.85 11.04
N LYS A 54 17.41 2.95 11.73
CA LYS A 54 17.97 2.85 13.06
C LYS A 54 16.96 2.24 14.02
N LEU A 55 15.71 2.59 13.91
CA LEU A 55 14.68 2.04 14.76
C LEU A 55 14.57 0.53 14.54
N GLU A 56 14.64 0.08 13.31
CA GLU A 56 14.57 -1.33 13.00
C GLU A 56 15.78 -2.07 13.59
N GLU A 57 16.96 -1.46 13.51
CA GLU A 57 18.17 -2.07 14.06
C GLU A 57 18.10 -2.17 15.58
N GLU A 58 17.49 -1.20 16.21
CA GLU A 58 17.40 -1.19 17.67
C GLU A 58 16.26 -2.03 18.24
N THR A 59 15.16 -2.13 17.54
CA THR A 59 13.98 -2.78 18.11
C THR A 59 13.50 -3.99 17.31
N GLY A 60 13.95 -4.13 16.07
CA GLY A 60 13.46 -5.20 15.21
C GLY A 60 12.15 -4.85 14.52
N ALA A 61 11.53 -3.73 14.84
CA ALA A 61 10.27 -3.37 14.21
C ALA A 61 10.53 -2.81 12.81
N GLN A 62 9.82 -3.32 11.83
CA GLN A 62 9.97 -2.87 10.46
C GLN A 62 8.88 -1.85 10.17
N VAL A 63 9.25 -0.59 10.06
CA VAL A 63 8.29 0.49 9.81
C VAL A 63 8.47 0.98 8.39
N ALA A 64 7.38 1.04 7.63
CA ALA A 64 7.39 1.57 6.28
C ALA A 64 6.39 2.71 6.17
N VAL A 65 6.72 3.71 5.38
CA VAL A 65 5.85 4.85 5.15
C VAL A 65 5.48 4.85 3.67
N LEU A 66 4.20 5.02 3.37
CA LEU A 66 3.73 5.15 2.00
C LEU A 66 2.84 6.37 1.91
N THR A 67 3.17 7.29 1.02
CA THR A 67 2.27 8.38 0.70
C THR A 67 1.74 8.14 -0.71
N ILE A 68 0.47 8.42 -0.94
CA ILE A 68 -0.14 8.28 -2.25
C ILE A 68 -0.94 9.54 -2.57
N PRO A 69 -1.09 9.89 -3.84
CA PRO A 69 -1.85 11.08 -4.20
C PRO A 69 -3.32 10.97 -3.79
N THR A 70 -3.93 9.83 -4.02
CA THR A 70 -5.35 9.65 -3.71
C THR A 70 -5.65 8.15 -3.58
N LEU A 71 -6.67 7.84 -2.79
CA LEU A 71 -7.12 6.46 -2.63
C LEU A 71 -8.04 6.06 -3.78
N GLU A 72 -8.41 6.99 -4.65
CA GLU A 72 -9.30 6.74 -5.79
C GLU A 72 -10.58 6.02 -5.36
N GLY A 73 -11.10 6.41 -4.21
CA GLY A 73 -12.34 5.84 -3.71
C GLY A 73 -12.19 4.55 -2.92
N ASP A 74 -10.98 4.00 -2.82
CA ASP A 74 -10.76 2.78 -2.08
C ASP A 74 -10.80 3.08 -0.58
N PRO A 75 -11.39 2.26 0.25
CA PRO A 75 -11.34 2.50 1.69
C PRO A 75 -9.91 2.37 2.18
N ILE A 76 -9.50 3.30 3.03
CA ILE A 76 -8.12 3.33 3.49
C ILE A 76 -7.77 2.08 4.29
N GLU A 77 -8.73 1.52 5.01
CA GLU A 77 -8.51 0.31 5.79
C GLU A 77 -8.18 -0.87 4.87
N ASP A 78 -8.93 -1.00 3.78
CA ASP A 78 -8.73 -2.09 2.85
C ASP A 78 -7.40 -1.95 2.13
N PHE A 79 -7.08 -0.73 1.71
CA PHE A 79 -5.85 -0.51 0.98
C PHE A 79 -4.65 -0.73 1.88
N SER A 80 -4.69 -0.25 3.13
CA SER A 80 -3.55 -0.41 4.04
C SER A 80 -3.28 -1.88 4.32
N MET A 81 -4.33 -2.69 4.45
CA MET A 81 -4.14 -4.11 4.67
C MET A 81 -3.52 -4.79 3.46
N ARG A 82 -3.93 -4.41 2.26
CA ARG A 82 -3.34 -4.97 1.05
C ARG A 82 -1.86 -4.62 0.93
N VAL A 83 -1.50 -3.40 1.32
CA VAL A 83 -0.11 -2.98 1.28
C VAL A 83 0.72 -3.81 2.25
N VAL A 84 0.26 -3.97 3.48
CA VAL A 84 0.98 -4.75 4.48
C VAL A 84 1.14 -6.19 4.01
N ASP A 85 0.09 -6.79 3.45
CA ASP A 85 0.15 -8.15 2.96
C ASP A 85 1.09 -8.29 1.76
N THR A 86 1.04 -7.35 0.84
CA THR A 86 1.86 -7.41 -0.36
C THR A 86 3.32 -7.19 -0.04
N TRP A 87 3.60 -6.24 0.85
CA TRP A 87 4.97 -5.91 1.22
C TRP A 87 5.53 -6.86 2.29
N LYS A 88 4.67 -7.65 2.90
CA LYS A 88 5.07 -8.60 3.94
C LYS A 88 5.85 -7.91 5.03
N LEU A 89 5.28 -6.84 5.55
CA LEU A 89 5.95 -6.07 6.59
C LEU A 89 5.99 -6.86 7.89
N GLY A 90 7.12 -6.80 8.55
CA GLY A 90 7.31 -7.51 9.79
C GLY A 90 8.03 -8.83 9.58
N ARG A 91 8.34 -9.50 10.66
CA ARG A 91 9.00 -10.78 10.60
C ARG A 91 7.96 -11.88 10.57
N GLU A 92 8.25 -12.93 9.84
CA GLU A 92 7.31 -14.01 9.65
C GLU A 92 6.77 -14.58 10.94
N ASP A 93 7.62 -14.71 11.93
CA ASP A 93 7.23 -15.37 13.16
C ASP A 93 6.69 -14.45 14.24
N VAL A 94 6.91 -13.14 14.15
CA VAL A 94 6.45 -12.23 15.18
C VAL A 94 5.59 -11.09 14.67
N ASP A 95 5.51 -10.92 13.37
CA ASP A 95 4.58 -9.95 12.75
C ASP A 95 4.73 -8.55 13.35
N ASP A 96 5.93 -8.04 13.48
CA ASP A 96 6.18 -6.73 14.06
C ASP A 96 6.40 -5.66 13.00
N GLY A 97 5.54 -5.60 12.03
CA GLY A 97 5.61 -4.58 10.98
C GLY A 97 4.60 -3.47 11.24
N VAL A 98 4.94 -2.28 10.79
CA VAL A 98 4.06 -1.13 10.90
C VAL A 98 4.05 -0.38 9.58
N LEU A 99 2.88 -0.04 9.09
CA LEU A 99 2.75 0.79 7.91
C LEU A 99 2.12 2.11 8.29
N ILE A 100 2.72 3.22 7.86
CA ILE A 100 2.13 4.53 8.00
C ILE A 100 1.71 4.95 6.60
N LEU A 101 0.41 5.04 6.36
CA LEU A 101 -0.13 5.36 5.04
C LEU A 101 -0.76 6.74 5.06
N ILE A 102 -0.38 7.58 4.12
CA ILE A 102 -0.93 8.93 4.00
C ILE A 102 -1.48 9.11 2.60
N ALA A 103 -2.76 9.46 2.50
CA ALA A 103 -3.41 9.74 1.23
C ALA A 103 -3.60 11.24 1.15
N ARG A 104 -2.78 11.91 0.34
CA ARG A 104 -2.69 13.36 0.32
C ARG A 104 -4.02 14.05 -0.02
N ASP A 105 -4.62 13.72 -1.14
CA ASP A 105 -5.82 14.42 -1.59
C ASP A 105 -7.04 14.08 -0.75
N ASP A 106 -7.07 12.90 -0.17
CA ASP A 106 -8.18 12.49 0.66
C ASP A 106 -8.01 13.01 2.09
N ARG A 107 -6.83 13.54 2.40
CA ARG A 107 -6.50 14.05 3.73
C ARG A 107 -6.77 12.99 4.79
N ARG A 108 -6.29 11.78 4.53
CA ARG A 108 -6.48 10.68 5.46
C ARG A 108 -5.15 9.99 5.74
N MET A 109 -5.05 9.43 6.92
CA MET A 109 -3.86 8.73 7.34
C MET A 109 -4.27 7.53 8.14
N ARG A 110 -3.48 6.46 8.06
CA ARG A 110 -3.75 5.27 8.84
C ARG A 110 -2.45 4.60 9.22
N ILE A 111 -2.40 4.06 10.43
CA ILE A 111 -1.28 3.26 10.88
C ILE A 111 -1.80 1.84 11.00
N GLU A 112 -1.19 0.92 10.24
CA GLU A 112 -1.57 -0.47 10.26
C GLU A 112 -0.48 -1.24 10.99
N VAL A 113 -0.82 -2.02 12.00
CA VAL A 113 0.13 -2.64 12.88
C VAL A 113 -0.03 -4.15 12.89
N GLY A 114 1.08 -4.88 12.89
CA GLY A 114 1.02 -6.32 12.99
C GLY A 114 0.74 -6.76 14.42
N TYR A 115 0.38 -8.02 14.60
CA TYR A 115 -0.01 -8.53 15.89
C TYR A 115 1.05 -8.35 16.97
N GLY A 116 2.29 -8.49 16.63
CA GLY A 116 3.33 -8.41 17.65
C GLY A 116 3.42 -7.06 18.34
N LEU A 117 2.89 -6.00 17.71
CA LEU A 117 2.98 -4.67 18.26
C LEU A 117 1.65 -4.06 18.67
N GLU A 118 0.54 -4.76 18.49
CA GLU A 118 -0.76 -4.19 18.80
C GLU A 118 -0.86 -3.67 20.22
N GLY A 119 -0.38 -4.42 21.18
CA GLY A 119 -0.47 -4.02 22.56
C GLY A 119 0.44 -2.87 22.90
N ALA A 120 1.48 -2.64 22.15
CA ALA A 120 2.44 -1.60 22.45
C ALA A 120 2.07 -0.27 21.81
N LEU A 121 1.24 -0.31 20.78
CA LEU A 121 0.92 0.89 20.04
C LEU A 121 -0.52 1.36 20.22
N THR A 122 -1.12 1.04 21.28
CA THR A 122 -2.48 1.52 21.53
C THR A 122 -2.46 3.05 21.75
#